data_0ec9dfd41000fa17007c126a1e726c2f
#
_entry.id   0ec9dfd41000fa17007c126a1e726c2f
#
_cell.length_a   1.000
_cell.length_b   1.000
_cell.length_c   1.000
_cell.angle_alpha   90.00
_cell.angle_beta   90.00
_cell.angle_gamma   90.00
#
_symmetry.space_group_name_H-M   'P 1'
#
loop_
_entity.id
_entity.type
_entity.pdbx_description
1 polymer ?
#
loop_
_entity_poly.entity_id
_entity_poly.type
_entity_poly.pdbx_seq_one_letter_code
_entity_poly.pdbx_strand_id
1 'polypeptide(L)'
;PLRLVGSEMCIRDRFMVVPFYLSQLLEKVISSKTLIIFLEGVIRLLIFIIYIVLISFMKDIKRVYMYHGAEHKCINCIEHGMPLTVDNVRISSKEHKRCGTSFMLLVMCISILILMLVRFDSRILRLVARIVLIPVIAGISFELLRLAGTKENVFTNIISKPGLLLQRLTTKAVSYTHLRAH
;
A
#
# COMPACT_ATOMS: atom_id res chain seq x y z
N PRO A 1 -1.48 -26.58 9.65
CA PRO A 1 -2.29 -25.55 9.01
C PRO A 1 -3.01 -24.63 10.01
N LEU A 2 -3.40 -25.12 11.17
CA LEU A 2 -4.12 -24.34 12.21
C LEU A 2 -3.29 -23.20 12.85
N ARG A 3 -1.97 -23.30 12.89
CA ARG A 3 -1.09 -22.23 13.43
C ARG A 3 -1.00 -20.98 12.52
N LEU A 4 -1.13 -21.15 11.21
CA LEU A 4 -1.12 -20.04 10.24
C LEU A 4 -2.43 -19.23 10.33
N VAL A 5 -3.58 -19.89 10.47
CA VAL A 5 -4.89 -19.22 10.62
C VAL A 5 -4.94 -18.40 11.91
N GLY A 6 -4.37 -18.88 13.01
CA GLY A 6 -4.30 -18.12 14.26
C GLY A 6 -3.41 -16.89 14.18
N SER A 7 -2.29 -16.94 13.46
CA SER A 7 -1.40 -15.78 13.31
C SER A 7 -2.00 -14.70 12.40
N GLU A 8 -2.71 -15.06 11.35
CA GLU A 8 -3.40 -14.11 10.46
C GLU A 8 -4.56 -13.39 11.17
N MET A 9 -5.34 -14.11 11.99
CA MET A 9 -6.37 -13.49 12.84
C MET A 9 -5.75 -12.48 13.83
N CYS A 10 -4.66 -12.84 14.51
CA CYS A 10 -4.00 -11.94 15.45
C CYS A 10 -3.42 -10.68 14.76
N ILE A 11 -2.92 -10.78 13.54
CA ILE A 11 -2.39 -9.64 12.79
C ILE A 11 -3.55 -8.72 12.39
N ARG A 12 -4.63 -9.27 11.84
CA ARG A 12 -5.81 -8.51 11.43
C ARG A 12 -6.48 -7.80 12.62
N ASP A 13 -6.59 -8.48 13.76
CA ASP A 13 -7.20 -7.92 14.96
C ASP A 13 -6.34 -6.80 15.54
N ARG A 14 -5.01 -6.91 15.55
CA ARG A 14 -4.12 -5.84 15.97
C ARG A 14 -4.20 -4.60 15.07
N PHE A 15 -4.32 -4.78 13.75
CA PHE A 15 -4.48 -3.65 12.81
C PHE A 15 -5.84 -2.94 12.94
N MET A 16 -6.88 -3.60 13.45
CA MET A 16 -8.18 -3.00 13.71
C MET A 16 -8.32 -2.50 15.15
N VAL A 17 -7.83 -3.27 16.10
CA VAL A 17 -8.04 -3.03 17.55
C VAL A 17 -7.18 -1.88 18.06
N VAL A 18 -5.91 -1.81 17.64
CA VAL A 18 -4.99 -0.74 18.11
C VAL A 18 -5.46 0.66 17.67
N PRO A 19 -5.80 0.92 16.40
CA PRO A 19 -6.33 2.22 16.01
C PRO A 19 -7.66 2.56 16.71
N PHE A 20 -8.50 1.56 16.96
CA PHE A 20 -9.79 1.74 17.62
C PHE A 20 -9.62 2.19 19.09
N TYR A 21 -8.77 1.54 19.88
CA TYR A 21 -8.50 1.96 21.25
C TYR A 21 -7.80 3.31 21.32
N LEU A 22 -6.92 3.58 20.38
CA LEU A 22 -6.24 4.87 20.31
C LEU A 22 -7.20 6.01 19.96
N SER A 23 -8.18 5.74 19.08
CA SER A 23 -9.23 6.72 18.76
C SER A 23 -10.14 7.02 19.96
N GLN A 24 -10.45 6.02 20.79
CA GLN A 24 -11.21 6.24 22.04
C GLN A 24 -10.45 7.09 23.05
N LEU A 25 -9.13 6.94 23.15
CA LEU A 25 -8.30 7.82 24.00
C LEU A 25 -8.27 9.26 23.46
N LEU A 26 -8.21 9.42 22.13
CA LEU A 26 -8.24 10.73 21.46
C LEU A 26 -9.60 11.42 21.60
N GLU A 27 -10.72 10.67 21.63
CA GLU A 27 -12.06 11.23 21.88
C GLU A 27 -12.18 11.95 23.24
N LYS A 28 -11.37 11.58 24.23
CA LYS A 28 -11.35 12.24 25.54
C LYS A 28 -10.65 13.61 25.54
N VAL A 29 -9.78 13.83 24.54
CA VAL A 29 -8.92 15.03 24.47
C VAL A 29 -9.36 15.97 23.35
N ILE A 30 -9.94 15.43 22.27
CA ILE A 30 -10.26 16.16 21.05
C ILE A 30 -11.78 16.19 20.85
N SER A 31 -12.37 17.38 20.84
CA SER A 31 -13.82 17.56 20.61
C SER A 31 -14.22 17.46 19.12
N SER A 32 -13.27 17.56 18.19
CA SER A 32 -13.56 17.54 16.75
C SER A 32 -13.61 16.12 16.19
N LYS A 33 -14.80 15.62 15.85
CA LYS A 33 -15.02 14.30 15.23
C LYS A 33 -14.23 14.10 13.95
N THR A 34 -14.07 15.14 13.13
CA THR A 34 -13.32 15.08 11.87
C THR A 34 -11.83 14.87 12.10
N LEU A 35 -11.28 15.57 13.10
CA LEU A 35 -9.86 15.44 13.45
C LEU A 35 -9.54 14.04 13.99
N ILE A 36 -10.47 13.45 14.75
CA ILE A 36 -10.33 12.08 15.25
C ILE A 36 -10.28 11.08 14.11
N ILE A 37 -11.18 11.18 13.10
CA ILE A 37 -11.19 10.30 11.91
C ILE A 37 -9.89 10.46 11.13
N PHE A 38 -9.42 11.69 10.96
CA PHE A 38 -8.16 11.94 10.28
C PHE A 38 -6.97 11.30 11.01
N LEU A 39 -6.87 11.53 12.32
CA LEU A 39 -5.81 10.96 13.17
C LEU A 39 -5.85 9.42 13.18
N GLU A 40 -7.05 8.82 13.28
CA GLU A 40 -7.22 7.36 13.17
C GLU A 40 -6.66 6.85 11.84
N GLY A 41 -6.96 7.55 10.74
CA GLY A 41 -6.45 7.20 9.43
C GLY A 41 -4.93 7.34 9.30
N VAL A 42 -4.36 8.42 9.82
CA VAL A 42 -2.90 8.65 9.83
C VAL A 42 -2.19 7.60 10.68
N ILE A 43 -2.72 7.27 11.86
CA ILE A 43 -2.16 6.23 12.73
C ILE A 43 -2.16 4.88 12.01
N ARG A 44 -3.26 4.52 11.34
CA ARG A 44 -3.35 3.29 10.55
C ARG A 44 -2.32 3.26 9.44
N LEU A 45 -2.13 4.36 8.74
CA LEU A 45 -1.12 4.50 7.70
C LEU A 45 0.31 4.34 8.28
N LEU A 46 0.60 4.97 9.41
CA LEU A 46 1.89 4.83 10.09
C LEU A 46 2.16 3.39 10.53
N ILE A 47 1.18 2.73 11.15
CA ILE A 47 1.28 1.31 11.53
C ILE A 47 1.59 0.44 10.31
N PHE A 48 0.92 0.69 9.18
CA PHE A 48 1.17 -0.02 7.93
C PHE A 48 2.60 0.19 7.43
N ILE A 49 3.08 1.42 7.39
CA ILE A 49 4.46 1.73 6.95
C ILE A 49 5.48 1.07 7.88
N ILE A 50 5.30 1.20 9.20
CA ILE A 50 6.16 0.56 10.20
C ILE A 50 6.18 -0.97 10.00
N TYR A 51 5.02 -1.58 9.79
CA TYR A 51 4.91 -3.01 9.51
C TYR A 51 5.72 -3.42 8.27
N ILE A 52 5.56 -2.70 7.15
CA ILE A 52 6.33 -2.95 5.91
C ILE A 52 7.84 -2.82 6.16
N VAL A 53 8.27 -1.82 6.92
CA VAL A 53 9.68 -1.64 7.29
C VAL A 53 10.17 -2.82 8.13
N LEU A 54 9.44 -3.21 9.17
CA LEU A 54 9.82 -4.29 10.06
C LEU A 54 9.96 -5.63 9.31
N ILE A 55 8.98 -5.99 8.49
CA ILE A 55 9.06 -7.24 7.71
C ILE A 55 10.17 -7.21 6.66
N SER A 56 10.60 -6.03 6.19
CA SER A 56 11.68 -5.89 5.22
C SER A 56 13.05 -6.37 5.75
N PHE A 57 13.21 -6.49 7.08
CA PHE A 57 14.42 -7.03 7.72
C PHE A 57 14.45 -8.56 7.73
N MET A 58 13.31 -9.23 7.56
CA MET A 58 13.25 -10.69 7.50
C MET A 58 13.93 -11.22 6.23
N LYS A 59 14.74 -12.26 6.35
CA LYS A 59 15.51 -12.83 5.22
C LYS A 59 14.59 -13.31 4.08
N ASP A 60 13.49 -13.97 4.41
CA ASP A 60 12.53 -14.50 3.42
C ASP A 60 11.81 -13.39 2.68
N ILE A 61 11.35 -12.36 3.41
CA ILE A 61 10.69 -11.19 2.81
C ILE A 61 11.68 -10.39 1.95
N LYS A 62 12.94 -10.31 2.37
CA LYS A 62 13.99 -9.68 1.54
C LYS A 62 14.12 -10.35 0.17
N ARG A 63 14.00 -11.70 0.11
CA ARG A 63 14.00 -12.45 -1.16
C ARG A 63 12.76 -12.10 -2.00
N VAL A 64 11.58 -12.09 -1.39
CA VAL A 64 10.33 -11.67 -2.07
C VAL A 64 10.48 -10.26 -2.66
N TYR A 65 11.05 -9.32 -1.92
CA TYR A 65 11.29 -7.95 -2.42
C TYR A 65 12.33 -7.87 -3.55
N MET A 66 13.28 -8.81 -3.60
CA MET A 66 14.20 -8.93 -4.74
C MET A 66 13.46 -9.43 -6.00
N TYR A 67 12.61 -10.45 -5.87
CA TYR A 67 11.78 -10.93 -6.99
C TYR A 67 10.82 -9.85 -7.48
N HIS A 68 10.16 -9.15 -6.57
CA HIS A 68 9.26 -8.03 -6.90
C HIS A 68 10.00 -6.92 -7.66
N GLY A 69 11.23 -6.57 -7.25
CA GLY A 69 12.05 -5.61 -7.97
C GLY A 69 12.50 -6.11 -9.35
N ALA A 70 12.78 -7.41 -9.50
CA ALA A 70 13.11 -8.01 -10.79
C ALA A 70 11.91 -8.03 -11.75
N GLU A 71 10.72 -8.35 -11.23
CA GLU A 71 9.47 -8.32 -11.99
C GLU A 71 9.19 -6.92 -12.54
N HIS A 72 9.31 -5.87 -11.72
CA HIS A 72 9.17 -4.49 -12.19
C HIS A 72 10.15 -4.14 -13.31
N LYS A 73 11.39 -4.59 -13.21
CA LYS A 73 12.40 -4.38 -14.25
C LYS A 73 12.03 -5.06 -15.57
N CYS A 74 11.50 -6.29 -15.51
CA CYS A 74 11.04 -7.01 -16.70
C CYS A 74 9.85 -6.29 -17.34
N ILE A 75 8.86 -5.87 -16.53
CA ILE A 75 7.68 -5.15 -17.03
C ILE A 75 8.09 -3.83 -17.67
N ASN A 76 8.94 -3.04 -17.02
CA ASN A 76 9.43 -1.78 -17.56
C ASN A 76 10.22 -1.99 -18.87
N CYS A 77 11.02 -3.04 -18.97
CA CYS A 77 11.73 -3.40 -20.19
C CYS A 77 10.76 -3.64 -21.36
N ILE A 78 9.69 -4.40 -21.12
CA ILE A 78 8.65 -4.70 -22.13
C ILE A 78 7.85 -3.44 -22.48
N GLU A 79 7.43 -2.65 -21.50
CA GLU A 79 6.65 -1.42 -21.73
C GLU A 79 7.42 -0.37 -22.54
N HIS A 80 8.76 -0.36 -22.44
CA HIS A 80 9.62 0.50 -23.27
C HIS A 80 9.97 -0.11 -24.64
N GLY A 81 9.35 -1.23 -25.01
CA GLY A 81 9.57 -1.90 -26.30
C GLY A 81 10.97 -2.51 -26.46
N MET A 82 11.71 -2.68 -25.38
CA MET A 82 13.05 -3.28 -25.41
C MET A 82 12.94 -4.81 -25.40
N PRO A 83 13.78 -5.52 -26.19
CA PRO A 83 13.84 -6.98 -26.12
C PRO A 83 14.22 -7.44 -24.72
N LEU A 84 13.58 -8.53 -24.24
CA LEU A 84 13.74 -9.05 -22.88
C LEU A 84 15.09 -9.80 -22.75
N THR A 85 16.18 -9.04 -22.74
CA THR A 85 17.54 -9.54 -22.50
C THR A 85 18.01 -9.18 -21.10
N VAL A 86 18.98 -9.93 -20.58
CA VAL A 86 19.52 -9.68 -19.22
C VAL A 86 20.05 -8.24 -19.09
N ASP A 87 20.70 -7.72 -20.14
CA ASP A 87 21.29 -6.39 -20.13
C ASP A 87 20.21 -5.30 -20.11
N ASN A 88 19.17 -5.43 -20.93
CA ASN A 88 18.04 -4.50 -20.98
C ASN A 88 17.24 -4.49 -19.66
N VAL A 89 16.99 -5.67 -19.08
CA VAL A 89 16.34 -5.78 -17.77
C VAL A 89 17.19 -5.16 -16.67
N ARG A 90 18.52 -5.30 -16.76
CA ARG A 90 19.46 -4.76 -15.77
C ARG A 90 19.41 -3.23 -15.69
N ILE A 91 19.31 -2.54 -16.83
CA ILE A 91 19.23 -1.07 -16.91
C ILE A 91 17.84 -0.53 -16.64
N SER A 92 16.79 -1.36 -16.77
CA SER A 92 15.40 -0.95 -16.52
C SER A 92 15.13 -0.58 -15.07
N SER A 93 14.15 0.32 -14.85
CA SER A 93 13.77 0.79 -13.51
C SER A 93 13.12 -0.34 -12.69
N LYS A 94 13.41 -0.37 -11.39
CA LYS A 94 12.71 -1.21 -10.40
C LYS A 94 11.44 -0.57 -9.84
N GLU A 95 11.16 0.70 -10.19
CA GLU A 95 9.97 1.43 -9.78
C GLU A 95 8.95 1.36 -10.93
N HIS A 96 7.70 0.99 -10.61
CA HIS A 96 6.62 0.87 -11.59
C HIS A 96 5.33 1.50 -11.07
N LYS A 97 4.69 2.37 -11.87
CA LYS A 97 3.51 3.14 -11.43
C LYS A 97 2.30 2.25 -11.11
N ARG A 98 2.13 1.11 -11.80
CA ARG A 98 1.00 0.18 -11.64
C ARG A 98 1.35 -1.00 -10.74
N CYS A 99 1.75 -0.75 -9.51
CA CYS A 99 2.14 -1.79 -8.56
C CYS A 99 1.08 -1.99 -7.47
N GLY A 100 0.86 -3.23 -7.04
CA GLY A 100 -0.06 -3.57 -5.96
C GLY A 100 0.25 -2.89 -4.62
N THR A 101 1.53 -2.67 -4.30
CA THR A 101 1.91 -1.95 -3.06
C THR A 101 1.53 -0.47 -3.14
N SER A 102 1.69 0.17 -4.30
CA SER A 102 1.20 1.53 -4.56
C SER A 102 -0.31 1.61 -4.48
N PHE A 103 -1.02 0.58 -5.01
CA PHE A 103 -2.47 0.48 -4.92
C PHE A 103 -2.94 0.43 -3.45
N MET A 104 -2.32 -0.40 -2.61
CA MET A 104 -2.67 -0.49 -1.18
C MET A 104 -2.52 0.86 -0.48
N LEU A 105 -1.41 1.57 -0.71
CA LEU A 105 -1.20 2.89 -0.14
C LEU A 105 -2.25 3.89 -0.61
N LEU A 106 -2.57 3.88 -1.90
CA LEU A 106 -3.58 4.76 -2.49
C LEU A 106 -4.97 4.49 -1.92
N VAL A 107 -5.37 3.22 -1.77
CA VAL A 107 -6.62 2.81 -1.10
C VAL A 107 -6.68 3.37 0.32
N MET A 108 -5.59 3.29 1.08
CA MET A 108 -5.55 3.83 2.44
C MET A 108 -5.71 5.35 2.47
N CYS A 109 -5.01 6.08 1.61
CA CYS A 109 -5.13 7.54 1.52
C CYS A 109 -6.54 7.97 1.11
N ILE A 110 -7.13 7.34 0.10
CA ILE A 110 -8.48 7.64 -0.38
C ILE A 110 -9.52 7.29 0.68
N SER A 111 -9.34 6.17 1.40
CA SER A 111 -10.26 5.80 2.48
C SER A 111 -10.30 6.84 3.59
N ILE A 112 -9.16 7.44 3.95
CA ILE A 112 -9.11 8.52 4.92
C ILE A 112 -9.94 9.72 4.43
N LEU A 113 -9.72 10.15 3.19
CA LEU A 113 -10.43 11.30 2.61
C LEU A 113 -11.94 11.06 2.53
N ILE A 114 -12.37 9.90 2.03
CA ILE A 114 -13.80 9.59 1.89
C ILE A 114 -14.46 9.47 3.28
N LEU A 115 -13.81 8.81 4.25
CA LEU A 115 -14.37 8.66 5.58
C LEU A 115 -14.44 9.98 6.36
N MET A 116 -13.61 10.96 6.04
CA MET A 116 -13.73 12.32 6.58
C MET A 116 -14.97 13.07 6.04
N LEU A 117 -15.37 12.79 4.80
CA LEU A 117 -16.54 13.40 4.18
C LEU A 117 -17.85 12.75 4.63
N VAL A 118 -17.81 11.45 4.87
CA VAL A 118 -18.98 10.65 5.25
C VAL A 118 -19.16 10.65 6.77
N ARG A 119 -20.14 11.43 7.25
CA ARG A 119 -20.44 11.57 8.67
C ARG A 119 -21.76 10.90 9.01
N PHE A 120 -21.68 9.90 9.88
CA PHE A 120 -22.89 9.29 10.48
C PHE A 120 -22.79 9.34 12.01
N ASP A 121 -23.85 9.76 12.67
CA ASP A 121 -23.91 9.80 14.13
C ASP A 121 -24.17 8.41 14.72
N SER A 122 -24.89 7.55 14.02
CA SER A 122 -25.14 6.17 14.45
C SER A 122 -23.90 5.27 14.24
N ARG A 123 -23.55 4.50 15.28
CA ARG A 123 -22.43 3.53 15.22
C ARG A 123 -22.68 2.43 14.16
N ILE A 124 -23.92 1.93 14.08
CA ILE A 124 -24.30 0.88 13.14
C ILE A 124 -24.20 1.41 11.69
N LEU A 125 -24.75 2.60 11.43
CA LEU A 125 -24.72 3.19 10.11
C LEU A 125 -23.27 3.49 9.65
N ARG A 126 -22.39 3.87 10.57
CA ARG A 126 -20.96 4.07 10.30
C ARG A 126 -20.27 2.77 9.93
N LEU A 127 -20.60 1.65 10.60
CA LEU A 127 -20.04 0.34 10.27
C LEU A 127 -20.53 -0.14 8.89
N VAL A 128 -21.83 -0.05 8.62
CA VAL A 128 -22.41 -0.42 7.33
C VAL A 128 -21.82 0.43 6.20
N ALA A 129 -21.71 1.73 6.41
CA ALA A 129 -21.08 2.63 5.43
C ALA A 129 -19.62 2.26 5.13
N ARG A 130 -18.83 1.91 6.14
CA ARG A 130 -17.44 1.43 5.92
C ARG A 130 -17.39 0.18 5.03
N ILE A 131 -18.30 -0.76 5.23
CA ILE A 131 -18.36 -1.99 4.42
C ILE A 131 -18.79 -1.67 2.98
N VAL A 132 -19.84 -0.87 2.80
CA VAL A 132 -20.35 -0.49 1.48
C VAL A 132 -19.35 0.36 0.70
N LEU A 133 -18.57 1.20 1.38
CA LEU A 133 -17.57 2.06 0.75
C LEU A 133 -16.32 1.29 0.30
N ILE A 134 -16.03 0.10 0.80
CA ILE A 134 -14.84 -0.67 0.39
C ILE A 134 -14.74 -0.83 -1.13
N PRO A 135 -15.76 -1.37 -1.84
CA PRO A 135 -15.67 -1.52 -3.30
C PRO A 135 -15.59 -0.17 -4.03
N VAL A 136 -16.24 0.87 -3.52
CA VAL A 136 -16.19 2.22 -4.11
C VAL A 136 -14.77 2.79 -3.99
N ILE A 137 -14.17 2.71 -2.81
CA ILE A 137 -12.80 3.17 -2.55
C ILE A 137 -11.81 2.40 -3.42
N ALA A 138 -11.95 1.08 -3.50
CA ALA A 138 -11.11 0.24 -4.33
C ALA A 138 -11.23 0.59 -5.81
N GLY A 139 -12.44 0.82 -6.32
CA GLY A 139 -12.70 1.23 -7.70
C GLY A 139 -12.07 2.58 -8.04
N ILE A 140 -12.28 3.59 -7.19
CA ILE A 140 -11.66 4.92 -7.37
C ILE A 140 -10.13 4.81 -7.35
N SER A 141 -9.57 4.05 -6.41
CA SER A 141 -8.13 3.84 -6.29
C SER A 141 -7.56 3.14 -7.52
N PHE A 142 -8.28 2.16 -8.05
CA PHE A 142 -7.89 1.44 -9.26
C PHE A 142 -7.87 2.37 -10.50
N GLU A 143 -8.92 3.19 -10.69
CA GLU A 143 -8.96 4.13 -11.80
C GLU A 143 -7.86 5.19 -11.71
N LEU A 144 -7.57 5.70 -10.50
CA LEU A 144 -6.46 6.63 -10.30
C LEU A 144 -5.10 5.98 -10.60
N LEU A 145 -4.90 4.73 -10.17
CA LEU A 145 -3.68 3.98 -10.47
C LEU A 145 -3.54 3.73 -11.97
N ARG A 146 -4.63 3.37 -12.65
CA ARG A 146 -4.68 3.18 -14.10
C ARG A 146 -4.33 4.46 -14.85
N LEU A 147 -4.94 5.59 -14.46
CA LEU A 147 -4.65 6.91 -15.03
C LEU A 147 -3.17 7.31 -14.82
N ALA A 148 -2.63 7.05 -13.63
CA ALA A 148 -1.23 7.33 -13.29
C ALA A 148 -0.24 6.52 -14.13
N GLY A 149 -0.64 5.32 -14.59
CA GLY A 149 0.18 4.49 -15.46
C GLY A 149 0.04 4.81 -16.96
N THR A 150 -1.03 5.50 -17.38
CA THR A 150 -1.29 5.77 -18.81
C THR A 150 -0.96 7.20 -19.23
N LYS A 151 -1.03 8.16 -18.32
CA LYS A 151 -0.84 9.59 -18.60
C LYS A 151 0.29 10.16 -17.75
N GLU A 152 1.25 10.82 -18.39
CA GLU A 152 2.32 11.55 -17.70
C GLU A 152 1.94 13.03 -17.52
N ASN A 153 1.13 13.32 -16.52
CA ASN A 153 0.76 14.66 -16.13
C ASN A 153 1.30 14.99 -14.73
N VAL A 154 1.41 16.27 -14.40
CA VAL A 154 1.83 16.73 -13.05
C VAL A 154 0.97 16.10 -11.96
N PHE A 155 -0.35 16.02 -12.18
CA PHE A 155 -1.31 15.42 -11.25
C PHE A 155 -1.02 13.92 -11.01
N THR A 156 -0.83 13.14 -12.08
CA THR A 156 -0.52 11.70 -11.98
C THR A 156 0.82 11.44 -11.31
N ASN A 157 1.81 12.31 -11.55
CA ASN A 157 3.11 12.21 -10.91
C ASN A 157 3.03 12.51 -9.40
N ILE A 158 2.22 13.48 -8.97
CA ILE A 158 2.01 13.78 -7.54
C ILE A 158 1.34 12.58 -6.84
N ILE A 159 0.30 12.00 -7.43
CA ILE A 159 -0.42 10.85 -6.86
C ILE A 159 0.47 9.61 -6.80
N SER A 160 1.34 9.40 -7.79
CA SER A 160 2.22 8.23 -7.84
C SER A 160 3.41 8.33 -6.88
N LYS A 161 3.89 9.54 -6.54
CA LYS A 161 5.06 9.73 -5.69
C LYS A 161 5.04 8.96 -4.37
N PRO A 162 3.97 8.98 -3.55
CA PRO A 162 3.93 8.22 -2.31
C PRO A 162 4.08 6.71 -2.54
N GLY A 163 3.42 6.18 -3.58
CA GLY A 163 3.52 4.78 -3.97
C GLY A 163 4.93 4.39 -4.41
N LEU A 164 5.58 5.21 -5.24
CA LEU A 164 6.96 5.00 -5.69
C LEU A 164 7.95 5.06 -4.52
N LEU A 165 7.75 5.96 -3.56
CA LEU A 165 8.56 6.02 -2.34
C LEU A 165 8.42 4.74 -1.51
N LEU A 166 7.19 4.22 -1.35
CA LEU A 166 6.97 2.95 -0.66
C LEU A 166 7.63 1.78 -1.40
N GLN A 167 7.62 1.79 -2.74
CA GLN A 167 8.29 0.76 -3.54
C GLN A 167 9.80 0.72 -3.30
N ARG A 168 10.47 1.84 -3.01
CA ARG A 168 11.90 1.84 -2.65
C ARG A 168 12.20 0.97 -1.44
N LEU A 169 11.22 0.80 -0.53
CA LEU A 169 11.33 -0.10 0.62
C LEU A 169 10.99 -1.55 0.24
N THR A 170 10.04 -1.76 -0.66
CA THR A 170 9.49 -3.07 -1.04
C THR A 170 10.11 -3.67 -2.31
N THR A 171 11.03 -2.96 -2.98
CA THR A 171 11.80 -3.47 -4.12
C THR A 171 13.29 -3.38 -3.84
N LYS A 172 13.97 -4.52 -3.82
CA LYS A 172 15.43 -4.59 -3.63
C LYS A 172 16.11 -5.00 -4.93
N ALA A 173 17.37 -4.55 -5.11
CA ALA A 173 18.17 -5.01 -6.24
C ALA A 173 18.50 -6.50 -6.10
N VAL A 174 18.35 -7.26 -7.18
CA VAL A 174 18.77 -8.65 -7.24
C VAL A 174 20.27 -8.70 -7.48
N SER A 175 20.98 -9.50 -6.69
CA SER A 175 22.35 -9.87 -7.03
C SER A 175 22.29 -10.94 -8.12
N TYR A 176 22.60 -10.57 -9.35
CA TYR A 176 22.56 -11.47 -10.52
C TYR A 176 23.56 -12.62 -10.44
N THR A 177 24.48 -12.61 -9.47
CA THR A 177 25.42 -13.71 -9.18
C THR A 177 24.72 -14.99 -8.74
N HIS A 178 23.54 -14.90 -8.13
CA HIS A 178 22.75 -16.07 -7.73
C HIS A 178 21.86 -16.65 -8.85
N LEU A 179 21.60 -15.92 -9.93
CA LEU A 179 20.79 -16.40 -11.06
C LEU A 179 21.60 -17.27 -12.06
N ARG A 180 22.93 -17.30 -11.94
CA ARG A 180 23.82 -18.18 -12.74
C ARG A 180 23.99 -19.59 -12.17
N ALA A 181 23.41 -19.89 -11.02
CA ALA A 181 23.62 -21.15 -10.30
C ALA A 181 22.46 -22.15 -10.43
N HIS A 182 21.53 -21.93 -11.32
CA HIS A 182 20.43 -22.87 -11.64
C HIS A 182 20.21 -22.96 -13.15
#